data_45b33febbde2b6572cef31754b3bb4d2
#
_entry.id   45b33febbde2b6572cef31754b3bb4d2
#
_cell.length_a   1.000
_cell.length_b   1.000
_cell.length_c   1.000
_cell.angle_alpha   90.00
_cell.angle_beta   90.00
_cell.angle_gamma   90.00
#
_symmetry.space_group_name_H-M   'P 1'
#
loop_
_entity.id
_entity.type
_entity.pdbx_description
1 polymer ?
#
loop_
_entity_poly.entity_id
_entity_poly.type
_entity_poly.pdbx_seq_one_letter_code
_entity_poly.pdbx_strand_id
1 'polypeptide(L)'
;MIEVVLDTETTGLSTTQKHRIVEIGCIELENQIPTNKVFHEYLNPQRPVSEEAYKVHGYSDEFLADKKTFTEIAESFINFIDGKRIIIHNADFDLSFLNYEFRLINKPEINRKNVIDTL
;
A
#
# COMPACT_ATOMS: atom_id res chain seq x y z
N MET A 1 -20.16 -9.45 -5.14
CA MET A 1 -18.75 -9.67 -4.76
C MET A 1 -18.15 -8.34 -4.35
N ILE A 2 -17.46 -8.30 -3.24
CA ILE A 2 -16.80 -7.09 -2.75
C ILE A 2 -15.33 -7.13 -3.12
N GLU A 3 -14.83 -6.06 -3.72
CA GLU A 3 -13.46 -5.93 -4.18
C GLU A 3 -12.86 -4.62 -3.68
N VAL A 4 -11.55 -4.56 -3.64
CA VAL A 4 -10.81 -3.35 -3.26
C VAL A 4 -9.83 -3.02 -4.38
N VAL A 5 -9.92 -1.82 -4.94
CA VAL A 5 -8.89 -1.29 -5.84
C VAL A 5 -7.83 -0.64 -4.97
N LEU A 6 -6.58 -1.07 -5.13
CA LEU A 6 -5.47 -0.68 -4.25
C LEU A 6 -4.32 -0.11 -5.07
N ASP A 7 -3.71 0.96 -4.55
CA ASP A 7 -2.53 1.57 -5.13
C ASP A 7 -1.60 2.05 -4.02
N THR A 8 -0.30 2.09 -4.28
CA THR A 8 0.70 2.53 -3.32
C THR A 8 1.69 3.52 -3.95
N GLU A 9 2.30 4.36 -3.10
CA GLU A 9 3.48 5.14 -3.42
C GLU A 9 4.59 4.74 -2.45
N THR A 10 5.86 4.86 -2.89
CA THR A 10 7.00 4.33 -2.14
C THR A 10 8.16 5.31 -2.10
N THR A 11 9.18 4.97 -1.29
CA THR A 11 10.42 5.76 -1.25
C THR A 11 11.36 5.48 -2.41
N GLY A 12 11.13 4.40 -3.17
CA GLY A 12 12.01 4.01 -4.27
C GLY A 12 11.46 2.79 -5.01
N LEU A 13 12.29 2.12 -5.81
CA LEU A 13 11.83 1.11 -6.76
C LEU A 13 11.89 -0.33 -6.25
N SER A 14 12.61 -0.60 -5.15
CA SER A 14 12.87 -1.99 -4.75
C SER A 14 12.95 -2.16 -3.25
N THR A 15 12.34 -3.26 -2.75
CA THR A 15 12.47 -3.66 -1.36
C THR A 15 13.85 -4.22 -1.04
N THR A 16 14.63 -4.67 -2.05
CA THR A 16 16.00 -5.14 -1.82
C THR A 16 16.92 -4.03 -1.32
N GLN A 17 16.58 -2.78 -1.63
CA GLN A 17 17.27 -1.60 -1.11
C GLN A 17 16.56 -1.02 0.12
N LYS A 18 15.65 -1.80 0.71
CA LYS A 18 14.89 -1.44 1.92
C LYS A 18 14.00 -0.22 1.75
N HIS A 19 13.52 0.00 0.53
CA HIS A 19 12.52 1.06 0.31
C HIS A 19 11.20 0.70 0.96
N ARG A 20 10.43 1.71 1.32
CA ARG A 20 9.21 1.58 2.12
C ARG A 20 8.05 2.28 1.44
N ILE A 21 6.84 1.93 1.87
CA ILE A 21 5.60 2.55 1.40
C ILE A 21 5.42 3.91 2.07
N VAL A 22 4.97 4.91 1.30
CA VAL A 22 4.65 6.25 1.82
C VAL A 22 3.18 6.60 1.68
N GLU A 23 2.42 5.86 0.87
CA GLU A 23 0.98 6.08 0.72
C GLU A 23 0.31 4.77 0.33
N ILE A 24 -0.88 4.52 0.93
CA ILE A 24 -1.76 3.42 0.54
C ILE A 24 -3.13 4.02 0.27
N GLY A 25 -3.67 3.75 -0.92
CA GLY A 25 -5.02 4.15 -1.27
C GLY A 25 -5.86 2.95 -1.66
N CYS A 26 -7.04 2.80 -1.07
CA CYS A 26 -7.96 1.71 -1.35
C CYS A 26 -9.37 2.25 -1.54
N ILE A 27 -10.05 1.74 -2.56
CA ILE A 27 -11.46 2.05 -2.82
C ILE A 27 -12.22 0.74 -2.87
N GLU A 28 -13.29 0.63 -2.06
CA GLU A 28 -14.14 -0.56 -2.07
C GLU A 28 -15.17 -0.50 -3.19
N LEU A 29 -15.33 -1.62 -3.87
CA LEU A 29 -16.36 -1.80 -4.89
C LEU A 29 -17.27 -2.95 -4.48
N GLU A 30 -18.57 -2.81 -4.75
CA GLU A 30 -19.52 -3.91 -4.67
C GLU A 30 -20.17 -4.05 -6.03
N ASN A 31 -20.03 -5.23 -6.64
CA ASN A 31 -20.49 -5.48 -8.02
C ASN A 31 -20.01 -4.40 -8.99
N GLN A 32 -18.71 -4.03 -8.85
CA GLN A 32 -18.01 -3.06 -9.70
C GLN A 32 -18.47 -1.61 -9.53
N ILE A 33 -19.23 -1.32 -8.47
CA ILE A 33 -19.70 0.04 -8.16
C ILE A 33 -19.08 0.49 -6.83
N PRO A 34 -18.50 1.70 -6.76
CA PRO A 34 -17.93 2.20 -5.51
C PRO A 34 -18.97 2.26 -4.38
N THR A 35 -18.58 1.80 -3.18
CA THR A 35 -19.47 1.75 -2.02
C THR A 35 -19.37 3.00 -1.14
N ASN A 36 -18.46 3.91 -1.45
CA ASN A 36 -18.05 5.06 -0.63
C ASN A 36 -17.17 4.70 0.57
N LYS A 37 -16.80 3.43 0.74
CA LYS A 37 -15.81 3.04 1.74
C LYS A 37 -14.42 3.12 1.12
N VAL A 38 -13.54 3.86 1.77
CA VAL A 38 -12.17 4.06 1.32
C VAL A 38 -11.22 3.88 2.49
N PHE A 39 -9.98 3.48 2.18
CA PHE A 39 -8.88 3.51 3.12
C PHE A 39 -7.76 4.31 2.47
N HIS A 40 -7.30 5.35 3.14
CA HIS A 40 -6.23 6.19 2.60
C HIS A 40 -5.34 6.67 3.73
N GLU A 41 -4.04 6.38 3.63
CA GLU A 41 -3.06 6.82 4.61
C GLU A 41 -1.77 7.23 3.91
N TYR A 42 -1.23 8.37 4.32
CA TYR A 42 0.18 8.69 4.10
C TYR A 42 0.97 8.07 5.24
N LEU A 43 2.18 7.58 4.95
CA LEU A 43 2.99 6.88 5.95
C LEU A 43 4.36 7.52 6.10
N ASN A 44 4.83 7.55 7.34
CA ASN A 44 6.23 7.86 7.62
C ASN A 44 7.04 6.60 7.31
N PRO A 45 7.90 6.62 6.28
CA PRO A 45 8.64 5.43 5.88
C PRO A 45 9.86 5.14 6.74
N GLN A 46 10.16 6.02 7.69
CA GLN A 46 11.31 5.90 8.60
C GLN A 46 12.64 5.82 7.85
N ARG A 47 12.70 6.43 6.66
CA ARG A 47 13.88 6.56 5.83
C ARG A 47 13.66 7.69 4.80
N PRO A 48 14.73 8.22 4.18
CA PRO A 48 14.57 9.25 3.16
C PRO A 48 13.86 8.73 1.90
N VAL A 49 13.10 9.60 1.27
CA VAL A 49 12.51 9.37 -0.05
C VAL A 49 13.60 9.58 -1.09
N SER A 50 13.71 8.67 -2.08
CA SER A 50 14.66 8.86 -3.17
C SER A 50 14.25 10.04 -4.04
N GLU A 51 15.21 10.63 -4.74
CA GLU A 51 14.93 11.74 -5.64
C GLU A 51 14.00 11.34 -6.76
N GLU A 52 14.18 10.15 -7.31
CA GLU A 52 13.32 9.63 -8.37
C GLU A 52 11.88 9.45 -7.90
N ALA A 53 11.67 8.90 -6.71
CA ALA A 53 10.35 8.73 -6.14
C ALA A 53 9.69 10.07 -5.86
N TYR A 54 10.44 11.02 -5.32
CA TYR A 54 9.92 12.37 -5.05
C TYR A 54 9.42 13.04 -6.34
N LYS A 55 10.13 12.88 -7.45
CA LYS A 55 9.71 13.43 -8.75
C LYS A 55 8.38 12.85 -9.22
N VAL A 56 8.05 11.63 -8.80
CA VAL A 56 6.80 10.98 -9.20
C VAL A 56 5.63 11.43 -8.32
N HIS A 57 5.75 11.34 -6.99
CA HIS A 57 4.62 11.60 -6.09
C HIS A 57 4.66 12.95 -5.38
N GLY A 58 5.82 13.59 -5.28
CA GLY A 58 5.95 14.93 -4.69
C GLY A 58 5.88 14.97 -3.17
N TYR A 59 5.97 13.83 -2.48
CA TYR A 59 5.91 13.81 -1.01
C TYR A 59 7.32 13.95 -0.45
N SER A 60 7.55 15.05 0.29
CA SER A 60 8.86 15.34 0.89
C SER A 60 9.03 14.58 2.20
N ASP A 61 10.30 14.47 2.64
CA ASP A 61 10.59 13.88 3.95
C ASP A 61 9.90 14.66 5.07
N GLU A 62 9.85 15.98 4.97
CA GLU A 62 9.18 16.82 5.97
C GLU A 62 7.68 16.57 6.01
N PHE A 63 7.05 16.42 4.83
CA PHE A 63 5.62 16.12 4.77
C PHE A 63 5.30 14.80 5.46
N LEU A 64 6.15 13.80 5.28
CA LEU A 64 5.90 12.45 5.79
C LEU A 64 6.33 12.26 7.25
N ALA A 65 7.12 13.19 7.80
CA ALA A 65 7.74 13.03 9.12
C ALA A 65 6.72 12.88 10.26
N ASP A 66 5.55 13.52 10.15
CA ASP A 66 4.52 13.47 11.18
C ASP A 66 3.41 12.45 10.89
N LYS A 67 3.56 11.63 9.86
CA LYS A 67 2.56 10.63 9.51
C LYS A 67 2.75 9.36 10.33
N LYS A 68 1.70 8.54 10.38
CA LYS A 68 1.76 7.24 11.05
C LYS A 68 2.72 6.31 10.32
N THR A 69 3.29 5.37 11.05
CA THR A 69 4.09 4.29 10.43
C THR A 69 3.18 3.19 9.93
N PHE A 70 3.72 2.30 9.12
CA PHE A 70 2.95 1.13 8.66
C PHE A 70 2.48 0.28 9.84
N THR A 71 3.33 0.10 10.84
CA THR A 71 2.96 -0.65 12.05
C THR A 71 1.70 -0.10 12.70
N GLU A 72 1.57 1.23 12.76
CA GLU A 72 0.43 1.88 13.39
C GLU A 72 -0.88 1.71 12.63
N ILE A 73 -0.82 1.56 11.29
CA ILE A 73 -2.04 1.44 10.48
C ILE A 73 -2.34 0.00 10.06
N ALA A 74 -1.46 -0.93 10.37
CA ALA A 74 -1.53 -2.29 9.83
C ALA A 74 -2.84 -3.01 10.17
N GLU A 75 -3.30 -2.92 11.41
CA GLU A 75 -4.56 -3.57 11.81
C GLU A 75 -5.76 -3.02 11.04
N SER A 76 -5.85 -1.70 10.92
CA SER A 76 -6.93 -1.06 10.18
C SER A 76 -6.89 -1.43 8.70
N PHE A 77 -5.69 -1.50 8.13
CA PHE A 77 -5.52 -1.89 6.74
C PHE A 77 -5.92 -3.35 6.52
N ILE A 78 -5.44 -4.25 7.38
CA ILE A 78 -5.78 -5.68 7.31
C ILE A 78 -7.30 -5.86 7.39
N ASN A 79 -7.93 -5.17 8.33
CA ASN A 79 -9.39 -5.26 8.49
C ASN A 79 -10.13 -4.75 7.27
N PHE A 80 -9.61 -3.70 6.64
CA PHE A 80 -10.26 -3.15 5.43
C PHE A 80 -10.25 -4.13 4.27
N ILE A 81 -9.14 -4.84 4.05
CA ILE A 81 -9.00 -5.75 2.91
C ILE A 81 -9.48 -7.18 3.20
N ASP A 82 -9.79 -7.51 4.46
CA ASP A 82 -10.10 -8.87 4.86
C ASP A 82 -11.32 -9.41 4.11
N GLY A 83 -11.16 -10.61 3.54
CA GLY A 83 -12.24 -11.30 2.83
C GLY A 83 -12.59 -10.68 1.47
N LYS A 84 -11.84 -9.71 0.99
CA LYS A 84 -12.14 -9.02 -0.27
C LYS A 84 -11.09 -9.37 -1.32
N ARG A 85 -11.52 -9.39 -2.59
CA ARG A 85 -10.58 -9.53 -3.70
C ARG A 85 -9.89 -8.19 -3.94
N ILE A 86 -8.59 -8.23 -4.19
CA ILE A 86 -7.79 -7.02 -4.37
C ILE A 86 -7.46 -6.85 -5.85
N ILE A 87 -7.69 -5.64 -6.37
CA ILE A 87 -7.40 -5.29 -7.77
C ILE A 87 -6.26 -4.27 -7.75
N ILE A 88 -5.16 -4.60 -8.42
CA ILE A 88 -3.98 -3.74 -8.47
C ILE A 88 -3.48 -3.67 -9.92
N HIS A 89 -3.11 -2.47 -10.38
CA HIS A 89 -2.43 -2.32 -11.66
C HIS A 89 -0.91 -2.47 -11.42
N ASN A 90 -0.28 -3.44 -12.11
CA ASN A 90 1.11 -3.83 -11.89
C ASN A 90 1.32 -4.40 -10.47
N ALA A 91 0.57 -5.45 -10.18
CA ALA A 91 0.47 -6.00 -8.81
C ALA A 91 1.80 -6.48 -8.24
N ASP A 92 2.73 -6.97 -9.07
CA ASP A 92 4.02 -7.45 -8.57
C ASP A 92 4.77 -6.37 -7.80
N PHE A 93 4.71 -5.12 -8.28
CA PHE A 93 5.35 -4.00 -7.61
C PHE A 93 4.72 -3.75 -6.23
N ASP A 94 3.42 -3.50 -6.20
CA ASP A 94 2.72 -3.15 -4.95
C ASP A 94 2.74 -4.29 -3.94
N LEU A 95 2.58 -5.53 -4.40
CA LEU A 95 2.61 -6.69 -3.52
C LEU A 95 3.99 -6.90 -2.91
N SER A 96 5.07 -6.65 -3.67
CA SER A 96 6.41 -6.79 -3.12
C SER A 96 6.63 -5.85 -1.94
N PHE A 97 6.12 -4.61 -2.03
CA PHE A 97 6.22 -3.64 -0.95
C PHE A 97 5.29 -3.96 0.22
N LEU A 98 4.03 -4.29 -0.06
CA LEU A 98 3.07 -4.63 0.99
C LEU A 98 3.53 -5.86 1.78
N ASN A 99 3.97 -6.90 1.09
CA ASN A 99 4.41 -8.12 1.75
C ASN A 99 5.73 -7.93 2.50
N TYR A 100 6.61 -7.05 2.00
CA TYR A 100 7.80 -6.65 2.74
C TYR A 100 7.42 -5.97 4.07
N GLU A 101 6.47 -5.05 4.04
CA GLU A 101 5.99 -4.38 5.25
C GLU A 101 5.39 -5.39 6.24
N PHE A 102 4.57 -6.32 5.75
CA PHE A 102 3.99 -7.35 6.62
C PHE A 102 5.05 -8.25 7.24
N ARG A 103 6.08 -8.63 6.48
CA ARG A 103 7.19 -9.44 7.03
C ARG A 103 7.92 -8.72 8.14
N LEU A 104 8.13 -7.39 8.01
CA LEU A 104 8.83 -6.61 9.02
C LEU A 104 8.10 -6.62 10.38
N ILE A 105 6.79 -6.80 10.38
CA ILE A 105 5.99 -6.78 11.61
C ILE A 105 5.40 -8.15 11.96
N ASN A 106 5.90 -9.21 11.32
CA ASN A 106 5.48 -10.61 11.55
C ASN A 106 3.97 -10.82 11.33
N LYS A 107 3.41 -10.19 10.30
CA LYS A 107 2.03 -10.40 9.86
C LYS A 107 2.01 -11.26 8.59
N PRO A 108 0.92 -12.02 8.36
CA PRO A 108 0.78 -12.80 7.14
C PRO A 108 0.79 -11.94 5.89
N GLU A 109 1.45 -12.42 4.85
CA GLU A 109 1.49 -11.75 3.56
C GLU A 109 0.16 -11.89 2.82
N ILE A 110 -0.10 -10.96 1.91
CA ILE A 110 -1.26 -11.06 1.01
C ILE A 110 -1.05 -12.24 0.06
N ASN A 111 -2.05 -13.12 -0.02
CA ASN A 111 -2.00 -14.25 -0.94
C ASN A 111 -2.26 -13.78 -2.37
N ARG A 112 -1.32 -14.06 -3.26
CA ARG A 112 -1.41 -13.67 -4.66
C ARG A 112 -2.69 -14.15 -5.34
N LYS A 113 -3.26 -15.28 -4.88
CA LYS A 113 -4.51 -15.83 -5.42
C LYS A 113 -5.70 -14.90 -5.23
N ASN A 114 -5.63 -13.99 -4.26
CA ASN A 114 -6.71 -13.03 -3.99
C ASN A 114 -6.52 -11.72 -4.76
N VAL A 115 -5.53 -11.65 -5.64
CA VAL A 115 -5.18 -10.41 -6.35
C VAL A 115 -5.41 -10.57 -7.83
N ILE A 116 -6.08 -9.57 -8.41
CA ILE A 116 -6.23 -9.43 -9.87
C ILE A 116 -5.26 -8.34 -10.31
N ASP A 117 -4.37 -8.68 -11.23
CA ASP A 117 -3.45 -7.73 -11.84
C ASP A 117 -4.05 -7.25 -13.16
N THR A 118 -4.25 -5.94 -13.29
CA THR A 118 -4.85 -5.37 -14.51
C THR A 118 -3.83 -4.93 -15.55
N LEU A 119 -2.54 -5.15 -15.29
CA LEU A 119 -1.48 -4.80 -16.23
C LEU A 119 -1.51 -5.72 -17.47
#